data_3af27c99f39da2f0a485b9ee7042fd9c
#
_entry.id   3af27c99f39da2f0a485b9ee7042fd9c
#
_cell.length_a   1.000
_cell.length_b   1.000
_cell.length_c   1.000
_cell.angle_alpha   90.00
_cell.angle_beta   90.00
_cell.angle_gamma   90.00
#
_symmetry.space_group_name_H-M   'P 1'
#
loop_
_entity.id
_entity.type
_entity.pdbx_description
1 polymer ?
#
loop_
_entity_poly.entity_id
_entity_poly.type
_entity_poly.pdbx_seq_one_letter_code
_entity_poly.pdbx_strand_id
1 'polypeptide(L)'
;QIGADTTIFPFCCIGEIPQDVKFKGEAARLVIGERNRIREHVTMNPGTEGGGGITSIGDDGFFLAGCHVAHDARVGDRVIIVNQSAVAGHCVIEDDVIIGGLCGIHQFVRIGRGAIIGALTMVANDVIPHGLVMGPRGELDGLNLVGLKRRGVDRKDITALRVAFQTLKDGEGSFM
;
A
#
# COMPACT_ATOMS: atom_id res chain seq x y z
N GLN A 1 8.37 21.04 -5.74
CA GLN A 1 8.03 21.32 -7.14
C GLN A 1 7.02 20.30 -7.61
N ILE A 2 5.98 20.75 -8.34
CA ILE A 2 4.91 19.89 -8.88
C ILE A 2 4.77 20.20 -10.36
N GLY A 3 4.76 19.16 -11.19
CA GLY A 3 4.63 19.23 -12.64
C GLY A 3 3.21 19.56 -13.10
N ALA A 4 3.09 19.91 -14.39
CA ALA A 4 1.83 20.32 -15.01
C ALA A 4 0.76 19.21 -14.96
N ASP A 5 -0.49 19.61 -15.00
CA ASP A 5 -1.67 18.75 -15.06
C ASP A 5 -1.79 17.71 -13.92
N THR A 6 -1.00 17.88 -12.84
CA THR A 6 -1.11 17.08 -11.63
C THR A 6 -2.30 17.57 -10.80
N THR A 7 -3.19 16.63 -10.44
CA THR A 7 -4.37 16.89 -9.63
C THR A 7 -4.17 16.41 -8.21
N ILE A 8 -4.34 17.28 -7.22
CA ILE A 8 -4.23 16.96 -5.80
C ILE A 8 -5.60 17.16 -5.14
N PHE A 9 -6.10 16.12 -4.51
CA PHE A 9 -7.38 16.09 -3.83
C PHE A 9 -7.29 16.64 -2.41
N PRO A 10 -8.41 16.96 -1.74
CA PRO A 10 -8.41 17.58 -0.41
C PRO A 10 -7.68 16.76 0.65
N PHE A 11 -7.20 17.46 1.68
CA PHE A 11 -6.55 16.90 2.87
C PHE A 11 -5.21 16.19 2.64
N CYS A 12 -4.59 16.37 1.48
CA CYS A 12 -3.23 15.89 1.25
C CYS A 12 -2.21 16.72 2.03
N CYS A 13 -1.15 16.05 2.50
CA CYS A 13 0.01 16.68 3.14
C CYS A 13 1.25 16.45 2.27
N ILE A 14 1.54 17.42 1.40
CA ILE A 14 2.56 17.30 0.36
C ILE A 14 3.72 18.25 0.64
N GLY A 15 4.89 17.69 0.92
CA GLY A 15 6.12 18.46 1.16
C GLY A 15 6.33 18.90 2.61
N GLU A 16 5.56 18.37 3.57
CA GLU A 16 5.82 18.60 5.00
C GLU A 16 7.10 17.86 5.42
N ILE A 17 7.72 18.31 6.51
CA ILE A 17 9.00 17.81 6.99
C ILE A 17 9.04 16.28 7.05
N PRO A 18 10.21 15.67 6.74
CA PRO A 18 10.36 14.22 6.81
C PRO A 18 10.06 13.64 8.19
N GLN A 19 9.45 12.47 8.23
CA GLN A 19 9.25 11.70 9.45
C GLN A 19 10.52 10.91 9.79
N ASP A 20 11.65 11.60 9.84
CA ASP A 20 12.95 11.06 10.21
C ASP A 20 13.49 11.78 11.45
N VAL A 21 13.78 11.03 12.50
CA VAL A 21 14.33 11.54 13.77
C VAL A 21 15.71 12.21 13.60
N LYS A 22 16.40 11.97 12.49
CA LYS A 22 17.70 12.57 12.17
C LYS A 22 17.58 13.90 11.44
N PHE A 23 16.39 14.23 10.91
CA PHE A 23 16.17 15.49 10.20
C PHE A 23 16.35 16.69 11.12
N LYS A 24 17.17 17.65 10.71
CA LYS A 24 17.55 18.84 11.49
C LYS A 24 17.09 20.16 10.86
N GLY A 25 16.26 20.09 9.83
CA GLY A 25 15.81 21.28 9.10
C GLY A 25 16.71 21.64 7.92
N GLU A 26 17.52 20.72 7.45
CA GLU A 26 18.35 20.88 6.26
C GLU A 26 17.50 21.11 5.00
N ALA A 27 18.12 21.73 3.98
CA ALA A 27 17.46 21.98 2.72
C ALA A 27 17.15 20.67 1.98
N ALA A 28 15.87 20.40 1.78
CA ALA A 28 15.39 19.20 1.12
C ALA A 28 14.27 19.53 0.14
N ARG A 29 14.06 18.66 -0.84
CA ARG A 29 13.05 18.87 -1.88
C ARG A 29 12.18 17.63 -2.09
N LEU A 30 10.93 17.90 -2.45
CA LEU A 30 10.01 16.93 -3.05
C LEU A 30 9.76 17.41 -4.49
N VAL A 31 10.02 16.52 -5.46
CA VAL A 31 9.79 16.79 -6.88
C VAL A 31 8.77 15.79 -7.38
N ILE A 32 7.64 16.29 -7.86
CA ILE A 32 6.53 15.51 -8.44
C ILE A 32 6.44 15.87 -9.90
N GLY A 33 6.39 14.88 -10.77
CA GLY A 33 6.23 15.02 -12.21
C GLY A 33 4.85 15.49 -12.63
N GLU A 34 4.51 15.24 -13.88
CA GLU A 34 3.30 15.73 -14.54
C GLU A 34 2.16 14.70 -14.52
N ARG A 35 0.92 15.18 -14.68
CA ARG A 35 -0.30 14.35 -14.89
C ARG A 35 -0.57 13.33 -13.79
N ASN A 36 -0.01 13.53 -12.61
CA ASN A 36 -0.27 12.67 -11.46
C ASN A 36 -1.66 12.90 -10.89
N ARG A 37 -2.26 11.89 -10.33
CA ARG A 37 -3.50 11.97 -9.56
C ARG A 37 -3.22 11.56 -8.11
N ILE A 38 -3.27 12.53 -7.20
CA ILE A 38 -2.95 12.37 -5.78
C ILE A 38 -4.24 12.51 -4.99
N ARG A 39 -4.80 11.39 -4.53
CA ARG A 39 -6.09 11.31 -3.86
C ARG A 39 -6.00 11.80 -2.40
N GLU A 40 -7.15 11.85 -1.77
CA GLU A 40 -7.37 12.42 -0.45
C GLU A 40 -6.44 11.80 0.61
N HIS A 41 -5.99 12.62 1.55
CA HIS A 41 -5.15 12.20 2.69
C HIS A 41 -3.80 11.56 2.32
N VAL A 42 -3.36 11.68 1.08
CA VAL A 42 -2.01 11.24 0.70
C VAL A 42 -0.97 12.11 1.38
N THR A 43 0.11 11.49 1.84
CA THR A 43 1.24 12.21 2.41
C THR A 43 2.53 11.89 1.65
N MET A 44 3.33 12.93 1.34
CA MET A 44 4.62 12.79 0.67
C MET A 44 5.63 13.72 1.31
N ASN A 45 6.76 13.19 1.78
CA ASN A 45 7.80 13.96 2.43
C ASN A 45 8.96 14.30 1.46
N PRO A 46 9.64 15.44 1.63
CA PRO A 46 10.90 15.74 0.94
C PRO A 46 12.02 14.80 1.36
N GLY A 47 13.17 14.89 0.71
CA GLY A 47 14.36 14.12 1.07
C GLY A 47 15.01 14.57 2.37
N THR A 48 16.13 13.92 2.70
CA THR A 48 17.02 14.26 3.81
C THR A 48 18.45 14.41 3.30
N GLU A 49 19.32 15.09 4.03
CA GLU A 49 20.74 15.23 3.64
C GLU A 49 21.39 13.86 3.42
N GLY A 50 21.12 12.90 4.31
CA GLY A 50 21.65 11.54 4.24
C GLY A 50 21.17 10.72 3.05
N GLY A 51 20.04 11.08 2.43
CA GLY A 51 19.47 10.43 1.25
C GLY A 51 19.69 11.16 -0.07
N GLY A 52 20.41 12.30 -0.03
CA GLY A 52 20.68 13.13 -1.21
C GLY A 52 19.72 14.31 -1.37
N GLY A 53 18.87 14.57 -0.39
CA GLY A 53 18.05 15.78 -0.29
C GLY A 53 16.81 15.81 -1.18
N ILE A 54 16.47 14.73 -1.87
CA ILE A 54 15.36 14.72 -2.83
C ILE A 54 14.54 13.45 -2.73
N THR A 55 13.21 13.62 -2.55
CA THR A 55 12.22 12.61 -2.89
C THR A 55 11.66 12.94 -4.27
N SER A 56 11.57 11.94 -5.16
CA SER A 56 11.10 12.14 -6.53
C SER A 56 9.96 11.21 -6.90
N ILE A 57 8.97 11.77 -7.59
CA ILE A 57 7.82 11.07 -8.18
C ILE A 57 7.84 11.37 -9.68
N GLY A 58 7.71 10.33 -10.50
CA GLY A 58 7.64 10.45 -11.95
C GLY A 58 6.29 10.98 -12.46
N ASP A 59 5.99 10.67 -13.70
CA ASP A 59 4.79 11.12 -14.40
C ASP A 59 3.66 10.08 -14.39
N ASP A 60 2.43 10.54 -14.63
CA ASP A 60 1.24 9.70 -14.87
C ASP A 60 0.91 8.73 -13.71
N GLY A 61 1.38 9.01 -12.50
CA GLY A 61 1.14 8.18 -11.32
C GLY A 61 -0.27 8.31 -10.75
N PHE A 62 -0.72 7.27 -10.06
CA PHE A 62 -1.99 7.27 -9.35
C PHE A 62 -1.81 6.85 -7.89
N PHE A 63 -1.92 7.82 -7.00
CA PHE A 63 -1.73 7.69 -5.56
C PHE A 63 -3.09 7.72 -4.88
N LEU A 64 -3.60 6.56 -4.47
CA LEU A 64 -4.93 6.43 -3.90
C LEU A 64 -4.97 6.88 -2.44
N ALA A 65 -6.18 7.08 -1.94
CA ALA A 65 -6.41 7.73 -0.66
C ALA A 65 -5.61 7.13 0.50
N GLY A 66 -4.98 8.03 1.27
CA GLY A 66 -4.24 7.68 2.48
C GLY A 66 -2.90 6.97 2.27
N CYS A 67 -2.41 6.83 1.04
CA CYS A 67 -1.08 6.27 0.84
C CYS A 67 0.01 7.26 1.28
N HIS A 68 1.20 6.72 1.56
CA HIS A 68 2.35 7.47 2.02
C HIS A 68 3.59 7.20 1.18
N VAL A 69 4.33 8.27 0.84
CA VAL A 69 5.67 8.18 0.26
C VAL A 69 6.63 8.93 1.18
N ALA A 70 7.53 8.18 1.81
CA ALA A 70 8.50 8.73 2.74
C ALA A 70 9.68 9.42 2.03
N HIS A 71 10.53 10.02 2.84
CA HIS A 71 11.72 10.76 2.43
C HIS A 71 12.68 9.92 1.56
N ASP A 72 13.36 10.58 0.64
CA ASP A 72 14.40 10.00 -0.21
C ASP A 72 13.92 8.84 -1.11
N ALA A 73 12.61 8.57 -1.16
CA ALA A 73 12.06 7.59 -2.08
C ALA A 73 12.10 8.10 -3.53
N ARG A 74 12.33 7.20 -4.45
CA ARG A 74 12.30 7.46 -5.89
C ARG A 74 11.21 6.59 -6.52
N VAL A 75 10.18 7.23 -7.02
CA VAL A 75 9.03 6.57 -7.66
C VAL A 75 9.03 6.94 -9.13
N GLY A 76 9.00 5.94 -10.00
CA GLY A 76 9.01 6.08 -11.45
C GLY A 76 7.67 6.53 -12.03
N ASP A 77 7.52 6.34 -13.33
CA ASP A 77 6.34 6.73 -14.09
C ASP A 77 5.23 5.68 -14.03
N ARG A 78 3.97 6.11 -14.13
CA ARG A 78 2.77 5.25 -14.23
C ARG A 78 2.63 4.28 -13.05
N VAL A 79 3.22 4.64 -11.91
CA VAL A 79 3.11 3.85 -10.68
C VAL A 79 1.73 4.03 -10.06
N ILE A 80 1.15 2.93 -9.58
CA ILE A 80 -0.11 2.94 -8.85
C ILE A 80 0.16 2.49 -7.40
N ILE A 81 -0.15 3.36 -6.43
CA ILE A 81 -0.11 3.01 -5.01
C ILE A 81 -1.53 3.05 -4.47
N VAL A 82 -2.05 1.86 -4.11
CA VAL A 82 -3.43 1.70 -3.68
C VAL A 82 -3.59 2.12 -2.21
N ASN A 83 -4.82 2.36 -1.80
CA ASN A 83 -5.23 2.94 -0.51
C ASN A 83 -4.42 2.42 0.69
N GLN A 84 -4.02 3.34 1.57
CA GLN A 84 -3.37 3.08 2.86
C GLN A 84 -2.03 2.32 2.77
N SER A 85 -1.41 2.26 1.59
CA SER A 85 -0.09 1.65 1.42
C SER A 85 1.00 2.65 1.72
N ALA A 86 2.10 2.18 2.32
CA ALA A 86 3.22 3.01 2.71
C ALA A 86 4.53 2.56 2.05
N VAL A 87 5.20 3.49 1.40
CA VAL A 87 6.57 3.35 0.88
C VAL A 87 7.50 4.05 1.84
N ALA A 88 8.33 3.27 2.54
CA ALA A 88 9.29 3.80 3.50
C ALA A 88 10.47 4.54 2.82
N GLY A 89 11.32 5.16 3.63
CA GLY A 89 12.42 5.97 3.15
C GLY A 89 13.42 5.21 2.27
N HIS A 90 14.04 5.93 1.32
CA HIS A 90 15.08 5.44 0.42
C HIS A 90 14.66 4.31 -0.54
N CYS A 91 13.38 4.00 -0.65
CA CYS A 91 12.88 3.00 -1.60
C CYS A 91 13.04 3.47 -3.05
N VAL A 92 13.25 2.52 -3.95
CA VAL A 92 13.23 2.74 -5.39
C VAL A 92 12.09 1.93 -6.00
N ILE A 93 11.07 2.60 -6.48
CA ILE A 93 9.92 2.01 -7.17
C ILE A 93 10.07 2.35 -8.65
N GLU A 94 10.33 1.36 -9.48
CA GLU A 94 10.51 1.60 -10.91
C GLU A 94 9.16 1.81 -11.63
N ASP A 95 9.19 2.10 -12.94
CA ASP A 95 7.99 2.41 -13.73
C ASP A 95 6.99 1.24 -13.75
N ASP A 96 5.72 1.57 -13.96
CA ASP A 96 4.62 0.62 -14.18
C ASP A 96 4.36 -0.33 -13.00
N VAL A 97 4.89 -0.03 -11.81
CA VAL A 97 4.67 -0.83 -10.60
C VAL A 97 3.27 -0.59 -10.04
N ILE A 98 2.63 -1.66 -9.57
CA ILE A 98 1.35 -1.60 -8.84
C ILE A 98 1.57 -2.11 -7.42
N ILE A 99 1.32 -1.27 -6.42
CA ILE A 99 1.33 -1.64 -5.00
C ILE A 99 -0.11 -1.71 -4.52
N GLY A 100 -0.57 -2.90 -4.17
CA GLY A 100 -1.92 -3.17 -3.66
C GLY A 100 -2.21 -2.44 -2.35
N GLY A 101 -3.46 -2.43 -1.92
CA GLY A 101 -3.88 -1.72 -0.72
C GLY A 101 -3.33 -2.32 0.57
N LEU A 102 -3.10 -1.46 1.59
CA LEU A 102 -2.61 -1.85 2.91
C LEU A 102 -1.26 -2.57 2.88
N CYS A 103 -0.41 -2.22 1.92
CA CYS A 103 0.94 -2.75 1.81
C CYS A 103 1.95 -1.88 2.56
N GLY A 104 3.02 -2.52 3.07
CA GLY A 104 4.19 -1.85 3.60
C GLY A 104 5.44 -2.21 2.80
N ILE A 105 6.16 -1.21 2.30
CA ILE A 105 7.44 -1.40 1.63
C ILE A 105 8.54 -0.96 2.59
N HIS A 106 9.39 -1.89 2.99
CA HIS A 106 10.47 -1.63 3.93
C HIS A 106 11.51 -0.66 3.35
N GLN A 107 12.23 0.07 4.22
CA GLN A 107 13.28 1.00 3.81
C GLN A 107 14.32 0.34 2.89
N PHE A 108 14.80 1.10 1.92
CA PHE A 108 15.84 0.71 0.96
C PHE A 108 15.45 -0.37 -0.04
N VAL A 109 14.23 -0.89 0.00
CA VAL A 109 13.74 -1.88 -0.95
C VAL A 109 13.65 -1.28 -2.36
N ARG A 110 14.07 -2.07 -3.35
CA ARG A 110 13.90 -1.79 -4.76
C ARG A 110 12.80 -2.68 -5.34
N ILE A 111 11.80 -2.08 -6.00
CA ILE A 111 10.76 -2.79 -6.73
C ILE A 111 10.97 -2.54 -8.23
N GLY A 112 11.28 -3.61 -8.94
CA GLY A 112 11.58 -3.57 -10.38
C GLY A 112 10.35 -3.27 -11.22
N ARG A 113 10.59 -2.72 -12.41
CA ARG A 113 9.59 -2.28 -13.39
C ARG A 113 8.48 -3.31 -13.61
N GLY A 114 7.24 -2.85 -13.64
CA GLY A 114 6.07 -3.68 -13.95
C GLY A 114 5.77 -4.76 -12.92
N ALA A 115 6.38 -4.71 -11.75
CA ALA A 115 6.07 -5.64 -10.67
C ALA A 115 4.70 -5.32 -10.03
N ILE A 116 4.07 -6.33 -9.47
CA ILE A 116 2.79 -6.23 -8.76
C ILE A 116 2.97 -6.73 -7.33
N ILE A 117 2.61 -5.91 -6.36
CA ILE A 117 2.51 -6.28 -4.95
C ILE A 117 1.04 -6.45 -4.61
N GLY A 118 0.63 -7.66 -4.24
CA GLY A 118 -0.74 -7.94 -3.81
C GLY A 118 -1.09 -7.21 -2.51
N ALA A 119 -2.37 -6.97 -2.28
CA ALA A 119 -2.83 -6.27 -1.08
C ALA A 119 -2.39 -6.98 0.22
N LEU A 120 -2.28 -6.21 1.32
CA LEU A 120 -1.90 -6.71 2.65
C LEU A 120 -0.49 -7.33 2.71
N THR A 121 0.40 -6.96 1.78
CA THR A 121 1.74 -7.54 1.71
C THR A 121 2.77 -6.62 2.38
N MET A 122 3.62 -7.20 3.24
CA MET A 122 4.84 -6.56 3.73
C MET A 122 6.02 -6.99 2.85
N VAL A 123 6.63 -6.04 2.16
CA VAL A 123 7.79 -6.28 1.27
C VAL A 123 9.06 -5.85 2.00
N ALA A 124 9.90 -6.81 2.35
CA ALA A 124 11.16 -6.56 3.08
C ALA A 124 12.42 -6.81 2.23
N ASN A 125 12.28 -7.35 1.02
CA ASN A 125 13.37 -7.62 0.10
C ASN A 125 13.09 -7.05 -1.28
N ASP A 126 14.13 -6.92 -2.09
CA ASP A 126 14.01 -6.43 -3.45
C ASP A 126 13.13 -7.36 -4.31
N VAL A 127 12.37 -6.73 -5.21
CA VAL A 127 11.48 -7.43 -6.15
C VAL A 127 12.01 -7.25 -7.56
N ILE A 128 12.21 -8.35 -8.25
CA ILE A 128 12.68 -8.34 -9.65
C ILE A 128 11.65 -7.69 -10.58
N PRO A 129 12.06 -7.16 -11.74
CA PRO A 129 11.12 -6.67 -12.75
C PRO A 129 10.05 -7.71 -13.11
N HIS A 130 8.81 -7.23 -13.27
CA HIS A 130 7.62 -8.05 -13.53
C HIS A 130 7.32 -9.13 -12.47
N GLY A 131 7.93 -9.03 -11.29
CA GLY A 131 7.66 -9.94 -10.17
C GLY A 131 6.24 -9.77 -9.62
N LEU A 132 5.65 -10.86 -9.15
CA LEU A 132 4.39 -10.87 -8.40
C LEU A 132 4.68 -11.31 -6.97
N VAL A 133 4.45 -10.41 -6.01
CA VAL A 133 4.60 -10.69 -4.58
C VAL A 133 3.22 -10.70 -3.93
N MET A 134 2.92 -11.77 -3.20
CA MET A 134 1.63 -11.95 -2.54
C MET A 134 1.83 -12.18 -1.05
N GLY A 135 1.19 -11.36 -0.23
CA GLY A 135 1.08 -11.58 1.21
C GLY A 135 0.05 -12.65 1.57
N PRO A 136 -0.09 -12.95 2.87
CA PRO A 136 -1.08 -13.90 3.35
C PRO A 136 -2.49 -13.44 2.98
N ARG A 137 -3.33 -14.39 2.57
CA ARG A 137 -4.76 -14.16 2.29
C ARG A 137 -5.59 -14.67 3.44
N GLY A 138 -6.73 -14.04 3.69
CA GLY A 138 -7.71 -14.53 4.65
C GLY A 138 -8.27 -15.88 4.20
N GLU A 139 -8.39 -16.80 5.14
CA GLU A 139 -9.03 -18.09 4.94
C GLU A 139 -10.31 -18.16 5.79
N LEU A 140 -11.31 -18.91 5.33
CA LEU A 140 -12.50 -19.16 6.08
C LEU A 140 -12.22 -20.23 7.15
N ASP A 141 -11.83 -19.78 8.35
CA ASP A 141 -11.44 -20.66 9.45
C ASP A 141 -12.64 -21.27 10.19
N GLY A 142 -13.76 -20.56 10.24
CA GLY A 142 -14.94 -21.05 10.94
C GLY A 142 -16.14 -20.12 10.91
N LEU A 143 -17.12 -20.41 11.75
CA LEU A 143 -18.33 -19.63 11.94
C LEU A 143 -18.19 -18.67 13.15
N ASN A 144 -18.74 -17.47 13.04
CA ASN A 144 -18.82 -16.52 14.16
C ASN A 144 -19.86 -17.00 15.23
N LEU A 145 -19.49 -18.05 15.97
CA LEU A 145 -20.38 -18.65 16.97
C LEU A 145 -20.72 -17.67 18.12
N VAL A 146 -19.79 -16.79 18.47
CA VAL A 146 -20.03 -15.77 19.50
C VAL A 146 -21.08 -14.77 19.03
N GLY A 147 -20.98 -14.31 17.79
CA GLY A 147 -21.95 -13.40 17.19
C GLY A 147 -23.34 -14.04 17.05
N LEU A 148 -23.43 -15.32 16.68
CA LEU A 148 -24.71 -16.06 16.60
C LEU A 148 -25.38 -16.14 17.97
N LYS A 149 -24.63 -16.53 19.00
CA LYS A 149 -25.15 -16.60 20.38
C LYS A 149 -25.60 -15.24 20.91
N ARG A 150 -24.84 -14.17 20.70
CA ARG A 150 -25.21 -12.80 21.11
C ARG A 150 -26.48 -12.29 20.43
N ARG A 151 -26.76 -12.75 19.22
CA ARG A 151 -28.00 -12.44 18.48
C ARG A 151 -29.17 -13.35 18.84
N GLY A 152 -29.02 -14.26 19.81
CA GLY A 152 -30.08 -15.14 20.28
C GLY A 152 -30.46 -16.27 19.30
N VAL A 153 -29.55 -16.62 18.37
CA VAL A 153 -29.81 -17.75 17.45
C VAL A 153 -29.90 -19.06 18.24
N ASP A 154 -30.91 -19.84 17.99
CA ASP A 154 -31.14 -21.09 18.68
C ASP A 154 -29.97 -22.07 18.54
N ARG A 155 -29.74 -22.82 19.63
CA ARG A 155 -28.62 -23.80 19.68
C ARG A 155 -28.72 -24.85 18.57
N LYS A 156 -29.96 -25.29 18.23
CA LYS A 156 -30.20 -26.25 17.14
C LYS A 156 -29.76 -25.70 15.80
N ASP A 157 -30.02 -24.41 15.53
CA ASP A 157 -29.66 -23.75 14.28
C ASP A 157 -28.16 -23.51 14.19
N ILE A 158 -27.52 -23.15 15.29
CA ILE A 158 -26.04 -23.07 15.39
C ILE A 158 -25.43 -24.43 15.10
N THR A 159 -26.02 -25.54 15.59
CA THR A 159 -25.53 -26.88 15.34
C THR A 159 -25.66 -27.24 13.87
N ALA A 160 -26.84 -26.96 13.26
CA ALA A 160 -27.10 -27.18 11.83
C ALA A 160 -26.08 -26.39 10.96
N LEU A 161 -25.81 -25.12 11.30
CA LEU A 161 -24.81 -24.31 10.59
C LEU A 161 -23.42 -24.90 10.70
N ARG A 162 -23.02 -25.44 11.87
CA ARG A 162 -21.73 -26.09 12.04
C ARG A 162 -21.59 -27.34 11.18
N VAL A 163 -22.62 -28.17 11.11
CA VAL A 163 -22.63 -29.35 10.25
C VAL A 163 -22.52 -28.95 8.78
N ALA A 164 -23.33 -27.97 8.35
CA ALA A 164 -23.26 -27.45 6.97
C ALA A 164 -21.87 -26.90 6.65
N PHE A 165 -21.27 -26.11 7.57
CA PHE A 165 -19.89 -25.60 7.40
C PHE A 165 -18.87 -26.73 7.25
N GLN A 166 -18.97 -27.77 8.10
CA GLN A 166 -18.05 -28.91 8.02
C GLN A 166 -18.22 -29.66 6.68
N THR A 167 -19.45 -29.90 6.24
CA THR A 167 -19.73 -30.51 4.93
C THR A 167 -19.12 -29.71 3.78
N LEU A 168 -19.19 -28.38 3.83
CA LEU A 168 -18.59 -27.50 2.83
C LEU A 168 -17.06 -27.52 2.89
N LYS A 169 -16.48 -27.61 4.08
CA LYS A 169 -15.02 -27.68 4.28
C LYS A 169 -14.43 -29.00 3.79
N ASP A 170 -15.16 -30.11 4.01
CA ASP A 170 -14.71 -31.46 3.64
C ASP A 170 -15.16 -31.88 2.23
N GLY A 171 -16.05 -31.09 1.60
CA GLY A 171 -16.57 -31.37 0.26
C GLY A 171 -15.64 -30.93 -0.86
N GLU A 172 -15.68 -31.66 -1.98
CA GLU A 172 -14.93 -31.36 -3.21
C GLU A 172 -15.46 -30.11 -3.98
N GLY A 173 -16.27 -29.27 -3.33
CA GLY A 173 -16.88 -28.08 -3.92
C GLY A 173 -16.06 -26.82 -3.72
N SER A 174 -15.77 -26.13 -4.80
CA SER A 174 -15.24 -24.75 -4.77
C SER A 174 -16.39 -23.77 -4.48
N PHE A 175 -16.22 -22.91 -3.47
CA PHE A 175 -17.01 -21.68 -3.38
C PHE A 175 -16.53 -20.75 -4.50
N MET A 176 -17.37 -20.52 -5.50
CA MET A 176 -17.26 -19.38 -6.41
C MET A 176 -18.15 -18.24 -5.95
#